data_0ec4e40311070da5e2b16d9df8955366
#
_entry.id   0ec4e40311070da5e2b16d9df8955366
#
_cell.length_a   1.000
_cell.length_b   1.000
_cell.length_c   1.000
_cell.angle_alpha   90.00
_cell.angle_beta   90.00
_cell.angle_gamma   90.00
#
_symmetry.space_group_name_H-M   'P 1'
#
loop_
_entity.id
_entity.type
_entity.pdbx_description
1 polymer ?
#
loop_
_entity_poly.entity_id
_entity_poly.type
_entity_poly.pdbx_seq_one_letter_code
_entity_poly.pdbx_strand_id
1 'polypeptide(L)'
;ELTKKNLAKFGISNVSVISKNANEAISGLPDADAIFVGGTGKYTTEIVKMCLDKLKPEGRIVIGMIQIETIFSVLSFVQEQGLKSVDITQVTISKSRKTSTGTMMLARNPVTILSATKN
;
A
#
# COMPACT_ATOMS: atom_id res chain seq x y z
N GLU A 1 -13.46 -4.70 -12.25
CA GLU A 1 -13.72 -5.16 -13.63
C GLU A 1 -12.43 -5.64 -14.29
N LEU A 2 -11.44 -4.76 -14.48
CA LEU A 2 -10.17 -5.10 -15.10
C LEU A 2 -9.41 -6.17 -14.30
N THR A 3 -9.40 -6.08 -12.98
CA THR A 3 -8.76 -7.07 -12.11
C THR A 3 -9.34 -8.47 -12.35
N LYS A 4 -10.66 -8.60 -12.40
CA LYS A 4 -11.33 -9.88 -12.66
C LYS A 4 -10.97 -10.43 -14.02
N LYS A 5 -10.91 -9.59 -15.05
CA LYS A 5 -10.49 -9.99 -16.40
C LYS A 5 -9.06 -10.51 -16.42
N ASN A 6 -8.15 -9.83 -15.72
CA ASN A 6 -6.75 -10.25 -15.64
C ASN A 6 -6.60 -11.57 -14.89
N LEU A 7 -7.30 -11.76 -13.79
CA LEU A 7 -7.28 -13.02 -13.04
C LEU A 7 -7.73 -14.18 -13.92
N ALA A 8 -8.82 -14.01 -14.68
CA ALA A 8 -9.32 -15.03 -15.60
C ALA A 8 -8.30 -15.30 -16.72
N LYS A 9 -7.72 -14.24 -17.30
CA LYS A 9 -6.73 -14.37 -18.37
C LYS A 9 -5.50 -15.18 -17.97
N PHE A 10 -5.04 -15.01 -16.74
CA PHE A 10 -3.85 -15.69 -16.23
C PHE A 10 -4.17 -16.96 -15.43
N GLY A 11 -5.43 -17.38 -15.41
CA GLY A 11 -5.84 -18.62 -14.75
C GLY A 11 -5.66 -18.62 -13.24
N ILE A 12 -5.80 -17.47 -12.59
CA ILE A 12 -5.60 -17.34 -11.15
C ILE A 12 -6.94 -17.53 -10.43
N SER A 13 -7.01 -18.49 -9.52
CA SER A 13 -8.21 -18.85 -8.78
C SER A 13 -8.16 -18.61 -7.28
N ASN A 14 -6.98 -18.25 -6.74
CA ASN A 14 -6.75 -18.10 -5.29
C ASN A 14 -6.83 -16.63 -4.84
N VAL A 15 -7.57 -15.78 -5.56
CA VAL A 15 -7.75 -14.37 -5.23
C VAL A 15 -9.22 -14.04 -5.12
N SER A 16 -9.62 -13.40 -4.02
CA SER A 16 -10.96 -12.86 -3.85
C SER A 16 -10.93 -11.35 -4.10
N VAL A 17 -11.82 -10.85 -4.94
CA VAL A 17 -11.94 -9.43 -5.26
C VAL A 17 -13.16 -8.87 -4.56
N ILE A 18 -12.97 -7.84 -3.75
CA ILE A 18 -14.06 -7.18 -3.02
C ILE A 18 -14.19 -5.75 -3.54
N SER A 19 -15.34 -5.46 -4.19
CA SER A 19 -15.61 -4.16 -4.80
C SER A 19 -16.33 -3.24 -3.82
N LYS A 20 -15.60 -2.83 -2.77
CA LYS A 20 -16.08 -1.90 -1.74
C LYS A 20 -14.95 -0.96 -1.34
N ASN A 21 -15.28 0.12 -0.66
CA ASN A 21 -14.27 0.93 0.00
C ASN A 21 -13.58 0.11 1.09
N ALA A 22 -12.27 0.29 1.23
CA ALA A 22 -11.47 -0.48 2.17
C ALA A 22 -11.99 -0.38 3.60
N ASN A 23 -12.37 0.81 4.04
CA ASN A 23 -12.91 1.03 5.39
C ASN A 23 -14.20 0.26 5.67
N GLU A 24 -14.96 -0.11 4.63
CA GLU A 24 -16.18 -0.90 4.77
C GLU A 24 -15.90 -2.41 4.72
N ALA A 25 -14.86 -2.80 3.97
CA ALA A 25 -14.59 -4.20 3.69
C ALA A 25 -13.67 -4.87 4.73
N ILE A 26 -12.71 -4.14 5.31
CA ILE A 26 -11.64 -4.71 6.13
C ILE A 26 -12.17 -5.46 7.35
N SER A 27 -13.17 -4.92 8.03
CA SER A 27 -13.70 -5.53 9.26
C SER A 27 -14.27 -6.93 9.05
N GLY A 28 -14.76 -7.22 7.85
CA GLY A 28 -15.32 -8.53 7.49
C GLY A 28 -14.31 -9.54 6.96
N LEU A 29 -13.05 -9.15 6.82
CA LEU A 29 -12.01 -10.03 6.29
C LEU A 29 -11.43 -10.92 7.38
N PRO A 30 -10.93 -12.12 7.01
CA PRO A 30 -10.17 -12.94 7.95
C PRO A 30 -8.84 -12.31 8.31
N ASP A 31 -8.21 -12.80 9.38
CA ASP A 31 -6.89 -12.35 9.77
C ASP A 31 -5.86 -12.71 8.69
N ALA A 32 -4.89 -11.84 8.52
CA ALA A 32 -3.92 -11.93 7.44
C ALA A 32 -2.50 -12.14 7.96
N ASP A 33 -1.69 -12.85 7.19
CA ASP A 33 -0.26 -13.03 7.46
C ASP A 33 0.54 -11.81 6.98
N ALA A 34 0.08 -11.15 5.92
CA ALA A 34 0.70 -9.97 5.36
C ALA A 34 -0.36 -9.06 4.72
N ILE A 35 -0.17 -7.76 4.79
CA ILE A 35 -1.08 -6.77 4.21
C ILE A 35 -0.27 -5.72 3.45
N PHE A 36 -0.70 -5.39 2.24
CA PHE A 36 -0.20 -4.26 1.48
C PHE A 36 -1.27 -3.18 1.38
N VAL A 37 -0.91 -1.94 1.71
CA VAL A 37 -1.81 -0.78 1.64
C VAL A 37 -1.28 0.20 0.61
N GLY A 38 -2.07 0.48 -0.40
CA GLY A 38 -1.71 1.44 -1.44
C GLY A 38 -2.91 2.22 -1.94
N GLY A 39 -2.69 3.46 -2.37
CA GLY A 39 -3.70 4.29 -3.01
C GLY A 39 -4.87 4.73 -2.13
N THR A 40 -4.68 4.92 -0.84
CA THR A 40 -5.75 5.23 0.11
C THR A 40 -5.95 6.71 0.38
N GLY A 41 -5.07 7.59 -0.10
CA GLY A 41 -5.19 9.04 0.05
C GLY A 41 -5.21 9.49 1.51
N LYS A 42 -6.12 10.40 1.85
CA LYS A 42 -6.19 11.01 3.19
C LYS A 42 -6.63 10.06 4.31
N TYR A 43 -7.20 8.92 3.97
CA TYR A 43 -7.68 7.95 4.95
C TYR A 43 -6.66 6.86 5.28
N THR A 44 -5.43 7.01 4.83
CA THR A 44 -4.40 5.96 4.96
C THR A 44 -4.17 5.53 6.41
N THR A 45 -4.04 6.48 7.34
CA THR A 45 -3.79 6.16 8.75
C THR A 45 -4.92 5.34 9.37
N GLU A 46 -6.16 5.68 9.07
CA GLU A 46 -7.33 4.96 9.57
C GLU A 46 -7.39 3.54 9.00
N ILE A 47 -7.10 3.41 7.71
CA ILE A 47 -7.03 2.09 7.05
C ILE A 47 -5.90 1.25 7.62
N VAL A 48 -4.72 1.82 7.84
CA VAL A 48 -3.59 1.13 8.47
C VAL A 48 -3.97 0.62 9.87
N LYS A 49 -4.66 1.43 10.64
CA LYS A 49 -5.15 1.03 11.96
C LYS A 49 -6.05 -0.19 11.88
N MET A 50 -7.04 -0.17 10.99
CA MET A 50 -7.94 -1.30 10.77
C MET A 50 -7.17 -2.55 10.28
N CYS A 51 -6.18 -2.36 9.41
CA CYS A 51 -5.34 -3.44 8.92
C CYS A 51 -4.52 -4.09 10.05
N LEU A 52 -4.00 -3.30 10.97
CA LEU A 52 -3.26 -3.85 12.11
C LEU A 52 -4.12 -4.74 13.00
N ASP A 53 -5.41 -4.42 13.13
CA ASP A 53 -6.35 -5.27 13.88
C ASP A 53 -6.55 -6.64 13.20
N LYS A 54 -6.42 -6.68 11.88
CA LYS A 54 -6.55 -7.90 11.06
C LYS A 54 -5.23 -8.63 10.81
N LEU A 55 -4.11 -8.02 11.15
CA LEU A 55 -2.81 -8.63 10.95
C LEU A 55 -2.50 -9.56 12.13
N LYS A 56 -2.08 -10.79 11.81
CA LYS A 56 -1.67 -11.76 12.83
C LYS A 56 -0.39 -11.29 13.52
N PRO A 57 -0.12 -11.76 14.76
CA PRO A 57 1.19 -11.55 15.38
C PRO A 57 2.31 -12.03 14.45
N GLU A 58 3.40 -11.28 14.39
CA GLU A 58 4.54 -11.50 13.47
C GLU A 58 4.19 -11.27 11.98
N GLY A 59 2.97 -10.83 11.68
CA GLY A 59 2.56 -10.47 10.33
C GLY A 59 3.23 -9.18 9.87
N ARG A 60 3.37 -9.01 8.56
CA ARG A 60 4.01 -7.84 7.96
C ARG A 60 2.98 -6.93 7.31
N ILE A 61 3.17 -5.64 7.50
CA ILE A 61 2.42 -4.61 6.79
C ILE A 61 3.38 -3.78 5.93
N VAL A 62 2.96 -3.49 4.70
CA VAL A 62 3.70 -2.64 3.77
C VAL A 62 2.76 -1.55 3.26
N ILE A 63 3.20 -0.31 3.33
CA ILE A 63 2.36 0.86 3.00
C ILE A 63 3.10 1.71 1.98
N GLY A 64 2.46 1.94 0.81
CA GLY A 64 2.97 2.84 -0.21
C GLY A 64 2.33 4.21 -0.10
N MET A 65 3.14 5.28 -0.06
CA MET A 65 2.67 6.65 0.16
C MET A 65 3.39 7.63 -0.75
N ILE A 66 2.70 8.70 -1.11
CA ILE A 66 3.25 9.76 -1.96
C ILE A 66 3.25 11.11 -1.22
N GLN A 67 2.22 11.40 -0.45
CA GLN A 67 2.07 12.71 0.20
C GLN A 67 2.82 12.77 1.52
N ILE A 68 3.49 13.88 1.77
CA ILE A 68 4.29 14.10 2.99
C ILE A 68 3.42 14.01 4.24
N GLU A 69 2.21 14.56 4.20
CA GLU A 69 1.27 14.54 5.31
C GLU A 69 0.89 13.10 5.68
N THR A 70 0.65 12.27 4.68
CA THR A 70 0.35 10.85 4.88
C THR A 70 1.54 10.10 5.48
N ILE A 71 2.74 10.35 4.94
CA ILE A 71 3.98 9.74 5.44
C ILE A 71 4.18 10.09 6.92
N PHE A 72 4.04 11.37 7.28
CA PHE A 72 4.19 11.82 8.65
C PHE A 72 3.16 11.15 9.58
N SER A 73 1.89 11.15 9.19
CA SER A 73 0.81 10.59 10.01
C SER A 73 0.97 9.09 10.22
N VAL A 74 1.30 8.36 9.16
CA VAL A 74 1.50 6.90 9.22
C VAL A 74 2.73 6.56 10.05
N LEU A 75 3.85 7.27 9.84
CA LEU A 75 5.08 7.02 10.60
C LEU A 75 4.86 7.26 12.09
N SER A 76 4.24 8.38 12.45
CA SER A 76 3.90 8.68 13.84
C SER A 76 3.05 7.58 14.47
N PHE A 77 2.01 7.15 13.76
CA PHE A 77 1.14 6.07 14.23
C PHE A 77 1.88 4.75 14.42
N VAL A 78 2.71 4.38 13.45
CA VAL A 78 3.50 3.14 13.51
C VAL A 78 4.46 3.16 14.71
N GLN A 79 5.08 4.30 14.99
CA GLN A 79 5.96 4.47 16.15
C GLN A 79 5.18 4.37 17.47
N GLU A 80 4.02 4.99 17.53
CA GLU A 80 3.15 4.91 18.73
C GLU A 80 2.70 3.49 19.02
N GLN A 81 2.45 2.69 18.00
CA GLN A 81 2.05 1.29 18.14
C GLN A 81 3.21 0.36 18.53
N GLY A 82 4.43 0.84 18.49
CA GLY A 82 5.60 0.04 18.86
C GLY A 82 5.85 -1.15 17.93
N LEU A 83 5.51 -1.02 16.64
CA LEU A 83 5.79 -2.07 15.67
C LEU A 83 7.29 -2.27 15.53
N LYS A 84 7.69 -3.51 15.26
CA LYS A 84 9.11 -3.86 15.13
C LYS A 84 9.54 -3.95 13.66
N SER A 85 10.85 -3.94 13.44
CA SER A 85 11.46 -4.04 12.11
C SER A 85 10.92 -3.01 11.13
N VAL A 86 10.77 -1.77 11.60
CA VAL A 86 10.29 -0.67 10.75
C VAL A 86 11.38 -0.30 9.76
N ASP A 87 11.04 -0.32 8.48
CA ASP A 87 11.94 0.06 7.39
C ASP A 87 11.23 1.05 6.47
N ILE A 88 11.96 2.05 6.00
CA ILE A 88 11.44 3.07 5.09
C ILE A 88 12.35 3.15 3.87
N THR A 89 11.77 2.94 2.69
CA THR A 89 12.47 3.01 1.41
C THR A 89 11.75 3.99 0.50
N GLN A 90 12.49 4.87 -0.13
CA GLN A 90 11.91 5.77 -1.14
C GLN A 90 12.43 5.38 -2.52
N VAL A 91 11.50 5.29 -3.47
CA VAL A 91 11.80 4.92 -4.86
C VAL A 91 11.44 6.09 -5.78
N THR A 92 12.39 6.51 -6.60
CA THR A 92 12.20 7.55 -7.62
C THR A 92 12.44 6.95 -8.98
N ILE A 93 11.51 7.18 -9.92
CA ILE A 93 11.56 6.62 -11.27
C ILE A 93 11.40 7.76 -12.27
N SER A 94 12.24 7.73 -13.32
CA SER A 94 12.05 8.56 -14.50
C SER A 94 11.87 7.68 -15.73
N LYS A 95 10.96 8.07 -16.62
CA LYS A 95 10.68 7.36 -17.87
C LYS A 95 10.85 8.27 -19.05
N SER A 96 11.34 7.72 -20.15
CA SER A 96 11.47 8.47 -21.39
C SER A 96 10.10 8.82 -21.97
N ARG A 97 10.03 10.00 -22.57
CA ARG A 97 8.86 10.48 -23.31
C ARG A 97 9.31 11.17 -24.59
N LYS A 98 8.79 10.72 -25.73
CA LYS A 98 9.05 11.37 -27.01
C LYS A 98 8.29 12.69 -27.14
N THR A 99 8.99 13.68 -27.66
CA THR A 99 8.43 15.00 -28.02
C THR A 99 8.68 15.24 -29.51
N SER A 100 8.17 16.34 -30.04
CA SER A 100 8.37 16.72 -31.47
C SER A 100 9.84 17.02 -31.79
N THR A 101 10.65 17.37 -30.81
CA THR A 101 12.06 17.79 -31.01
C THR A 101 13.08 16.81 -30.46
N GLY A 102 12.65 15.76 -29.74
CA GLY A 102 13.58 14.80 -29.15
C GLY A 102 12.92 13.90 -28.12
N THR A 103 13.74 13.32 -27.26
CA THR A 103 13.29 12.45 -26.18
C THR A 103 13.74 13.03 -24.84
N MET A 104 12.82 13.15 -23.89
CA MET A 104 13.12 13.66 -22.56
C MET A 104 12.82 12.61 -21.49
N MET A 105 13.46 12.75 -20.35
CA MET A 105 13.17 11.92 -19.17
C MET A 105 12.15 12.63 -18.29
N LEU A 106 11.03 11.97 -18.03
CA LEU A 106 9.94 12.50 -17.21
C LEU A 106 9.98 11.84 -15.83
N ALA A 107 10.22 12.64 -14.80
CA ALA A 107 10.24 12.17 -13.43
C ALA A 107 8.81 11.87 -12.93
N ARG A 108 8.67 10.76 -12.21
CA ARG A 108 7.45 10.39 -11.50
C ARG A 108 7.54 10.83 -10.05
N ASN A 109 6.40 10.91 -9.38
CA ASN A 109 6.40 11.20 -7.94
C ASN A 109 7.21 10.14 -7.18
N PRO A 110 8.07 10.55 -6.25
CA PRO A 110 8.70 9.60 -5.34
C PRO A 110 7.63 8.83 -4.57
N VAL A 111 7.83 7.53 -4.42
CA VAL A 111 6.97 6.67 -3.60
C VAL A 111 7.76 6.29 -2.35
N THR A 112 7.20 6.58 -1.19
CA THR A 112 7.76 6.17 0.09
C THR A 112 7.07 4.90 0.55
N ILE A 113 7.86 3.86 0.79
CA ILE A 113 7.37 2.55 1.20
C ILE A 113 7.81 2.32 2.63
N LEU A 114 6.85 2.15 3.53
CA LEU A 114 7.10 1.76 4.91
C LEU A 114 6.71 0.31 5.10
N SER A 115 7.58 -0.47 5.70
CA SER A 115 7.26 -1.83 6.12
C SER A 115 7.51 -2.00 7.61
N ALA A 116 6.69 -2.81 8.25
CA ALA A 116 6.79 -3.09 9.68
C ALA A 116 6.22 -4.47 9.99
N THR A 117 6.60 -4.99 11.15
CA THR A 117 6.11 -6.29 11.65
C THR A 117 5.32 -6.07 12.93
N LYS A 118 4.16 -6.71 13.03
CA LYS A 118 3.32 -6.66 14.21
C LYS A 118 3.93 -7.52 15.33
N ASN A 119 3.92 -6.98 16.53
CA ASN A 119 4.35 -7.71 17.72
C ASN A 119 3.43 -8.86 18.06
#